data_a29e42c4a5f89e5eab4cce77b47461b3
#
_entry.id   a29e42c4a5f89e5eab4cce77b47461b3
#
_cell.length_a   1.000
_cell.length_b   1.000
_cell.length_c   1.000
_cell.angle_alpha   90.00
_cell.angle_beta   90.00
_cell.angle_gamma   90.00
#
_symmetry.space_group_name_H-M   'P 1'
#
loop_
_entity.id
_entity.type
_entity.pdbx_description
1 polymer ?
#
loop_
_entity_poly.entity_id
_entity_poly.type
_entity_poly.pdbx_seq_one_letter_code
_entity_poly.pdbx_strand_id
1 'polypeptide(L)'
;MASADQPTGVDRLGHVAIRVENVDRAVAFYTDLGMRLVWHADDWCYLEVGEGRDGLALLGPNYKAAGPHFAFHFRDRTGVDVIHDRLKAQGVHVGAVHDHRDGTASFYLKDPEGNWLEMLYEPPGGIPSNC
;
A
#
# COMPACT_ATOMS: atom_id res chain seq x y z
N MET A 1 10.59 -19.87 10.62
CA MET A 1 9.39 -19.58 9.85
C MET A 1 8.26 -19.13 10.79
N ALA A 2 7.63 -18.03 10.50
CA ALA A 2 6.49 -17.63 11.29
C ALA A 2 5.40 -18.69 11.14
N SER A 3 4.87 -19.17 12.23
CA SER A 3 3.81 -20.16 12.21
C SER A 3 2.44 -19.46 12.19
N ALA A 4 1.40 -20.24 11.86
CA ALA A 4 0.04 -19.76 11.98
C ALA A 4 -0.32 -19.39 13.42
N ASP A 5 0.48 -19.86 14.42
CA ASP A 5 0.27 -19.56 15.84
C ASP A 5 0.70 -18.14 16.21
N GLN A 6 1.37 -17.42 15.32
CA GLN A 6 1.83 -16.05 15.55
C GLN A 6 1.27 -15.12 14.48
N PRO A 7 -0.05 -14.87 14.50
CA PRO A 7 -0.67 -14.01 13.50
C PRO A 7 -0.07 -12.61 13.58
N THR A 8 0.21 -12.05 12.41
CA THR A 8 0.79 -10.71 12.28
C THR A 8 -0.26 -9.63 12.08
N GLY A 9 -1.52 -10.03 11.78
CA GLY A 9 -2.55 -9.10 11.39
C GLY A 9 -2.55 -8.78 9.89
N VAL A 10 -1.59 -9.32 9.14
CA VAL A 10 -1.58 -9.18 7.68
C VAL A 10 -2.77 -9.95 7.11
N ASP A 11 -3.61 -9.24 6.35
CA ASP A 11 -4.79 -9.82 5.73
C ASP A 11 -4.47 -10.32 4.32
N ARG A 12 -3.77 -9.51 3.52
CA ARG A 12 -3.48 -9.83 2.12
C ARG A 12 -2.33 -8.99 1.57
N LEU A 13 -1.80 -9.42 0.41
CA LEU A 13 -0.97 -8.57 -0.43
C LEU A 13 -1.92 -7.64 -1.19
N GLY A 14 -1.98 -6.38 -0.80
CA GLY A 14 -3.05 -5.50 -1.22
C GLY A 14 -2.78 -4.66 -2.44
N HIS A 15 -1.53 -4.19 -2.63
CA HIS A 15 -1.21 -3.42 -3.83
C HIS A 15 0.27 -3.45 -4.19
N VAL A 16 0.54 -3.07 -5.42
CA VAL A 16 1.87 -2.80 -5.94
C VAL A 16 1.91 -1.35 -6.38
N ALA A 17 3.01 -0.65 -6.10
CA ALA A 17 3.21 0.73 -6.54
C ALA A 17 4.35 0.77 -7.56
N ILE A 18 4.11 1.42 -8.68
CA ILE A 18 5.11 1.57 -9.74
C ILE A 18 5.27 3.05 -10.10
N ARG A 19 6.46 3.39 -10.61
CA ARG A 19 6.74 4.75 -11.09
C ARG A 19 6.33 4.85 -12.56
N VAL A 20 5.60 5.91 -12.90
CA VAL A 20 5.21 6.20 -14.28
C VAL A 20 5.56 7.65 -14.60
N GLU A 21 5.89 7.95 -15.85
CA GLU A 21 6.21 9.31 -16.25
C GLU A 21 4.97 10.13 -16.57
N ASN A 22 3.91 9.49 -17.06
CA ASN A 22 2.66 10.15 -17.41
C ASN A 22 1.51 9.40 -16.74
N VAL A 23 1.01 9.97 -15.65
CA VAL A 23 -0.05 9.35 -14.86
C VAL A 23 -1.32 9.13 -15.68
N ASP A 24 -1.75 10.16 -16.44
CA ASP A 24 -2.99 10.07 -17.20
C ASP A 24 -2.92 8.98 -18.28
N ARG A 25 -1.79 8.88 -18.96
CA ARG A 25 -1.60 7.84 -19.97
C ARG A 25 -1.58 6.46 -19.35
N ALA A 26 -0.94 6.32 -18.18
CA ALA A 26 -0.92 5.05 -17.46
C ALA A 26 -2.31 4.66 -16.98
N VAL A 27 -3.09 5.60 -16.44
CA VAL A 27 -4.48 5.35 -16.03
C VAL A 27 -5.30 4.85 -17.22
N ALA A 28 -5.18 5.50 -18.38
CA ALA A 28 -5.91 5.08 -19.57
C ALA A 28 -5.53 3.64 -19.98
N PHE A 29 -4.26 3.31 -19.92
CA PHE A 29 -3.80 1.97 -20.24
C PHE A 29 -4.39 0.91 -19.31
N TYR A 30 -4.31 1.13 -18.00
CA TYR A 30 -4.75 0.15 -17.02
C TYR A 30 -6.27 0.05 -16.92
N THR A 31 -7.01 1.16 -17.12
CA THR A 31 -8.48 1.10 -17.17
C THR A 31 -8.95 0.35 -18.40
N ASP A 32 -8.25 0.48 -19.53
CA ASP A 32 -8.53 -0.29 -20.74
C ASP A 32 -8.32 -1.79 -20.53
N LEU A 33 -7.39 -2.18 -19.65
CA LEU A 33 -7.17 -3.57 -19.26
C LEU A 33 -8.27 -4.11 -18.32
N GLY A 34 -9.15 -3.25 -17.81
CA GLY A 34 -10.23 -3.67 -16.91
C GLY A 34 -10.08 -3.22 -15.47
N MET A 35 -9.07 -2.42 -15.14
CA MET A 35 -8.94 -1.86 -13.80
C MET A 35 -9.91 -0.69 -13.60
N ARG A 36 -10.30 -0.47 -12.36
CA ARG A 36 -11.17 0.64 -11.95
C ARG A 36 -10.34 1.70 -11.27
N LEU A 37 -10.48 2.96 -11.68
CA LEU A 37 -9.85 4.07 -11.00
C LEU A 37 -10.58 4.33 -9.67
N VAL A 38 -9.84 4.31 -8.56
CA VAL A 38 -10.38 4.45 -7.21
C VAL A 38 -10.04 5.82 -6.61
N TRP A 39 -8.78 6.21 -6.74
CA TRP A 39 -8.30 7.50 -6.23
C TRP A 39 -7.46 8.20 -7.28
N HIS A 40 -7.70 9.50 -7.45
CA HIS A 40 -6.98 10.32 -8.40
C HIS A 40 -6.44 11.58 -7.72
N ALA A 41 -5.13 11.80 -7.84
CA ALA A 41 -4.46 13.04 -7.47
C ALA A 41 -3.55 13.44 -8.64
N ASP A 42 -3.02 14.66 -8.59
CA ASP A 42 -2.19 15.17 -9.69
C ASP A 42 -0.89 14.37 -9.85
N ASP A 43 -0.36 13.85 -8.76
CA ASP A 43 0.94 13.20 -8.74
C ASP A 43 0.87 11.68 -8.54
N TRP A 44 -0.32 11.12 -8.28
CA TRP A 44 -0.49 9.69 -8.14
C TRP A 44 -1.95 9.27 -8.29
N CYS A 45 -2.16 7.99 -8.62
CA CYS A 45 -3.48 7.40 -8.73
C CYS A 45 -3.50 5.99 -8.14
N TYR A 46 -4.67 5.52 -7.77
CA TYR A 46 -4.85 4.18 -7.26
C TYR A 46 -5.97 3.48 -8.05
N LEU A 47 -5.68 2.29 -8.54
CA LEU A 47 -6.63 1.49 -9.31
C LEU A 47 -6.79 0.11 -8.65
N GLU A 48 -7.95 -0.50 -8.89
CA GLU A 48 -8.25 -1.85 -8.41
C GLU A 48 -8.79 -2.71 -9.53
N VAL A 49 -8.57 -4.02 -9.41
CA VAL A 49 -9.10 -5.00 -10.36
C VAL A 49 -9.67 -6.20 -9.61
N GLY A 50 -10.75 -6.75 -10.15
CA GLY A 50 -11.37 -7.97 -9.63
C GLY A 50 -12.18 -7.76 -8.36
N GLU A 51 -12.86 -8.81 -7.93
CA GLU A 51 -13.64 -8.81 -6.69
C GLU A 51 -12.75 -8.70 -5.46
N GLY A 52 -11.53 -9.23 -5.54
CA GLY A 52 -10.54 -9.14 -4.47
C GLY A 52 -9.94 -7.76 -4.30
N ARG A 53 -10.27 -6.82 -5.22
CA ARG A 53 -9.82 -5.44 -5.18
C ARG A 53 -8.29 -5.34 -5.11
N ASP A 54 -7.62 -6.09 -5.98
CA ASP A 54 -6.16 -6.05 -6.07
C ASP A 54 -5.73 -4.69 -6.58
N GLY A 55 -4.80 -4.06 -5.87
CA GLY A 55 -4.48 -2.66 -6.08
C GLY A 55 -3.21 -2.41 -6.87
N LEU A 56 -3.23 -1.31 -7.62
CA LEU A 56 -2.07 -0.78 -8.32
C LEU A 56 -2.00 0.72 -8.08
N ALA A 57 -0.91 1.19 -7.47
CA ALA A 57 -0.65 2.61 -7.30
C ALA A 57 0.30 3.08 -8.40
N LEU A 58 -0.07 4.16 -9.08
CA LEU A 58 0.73 4.78 -10.12
C LEU A 58 1.33 6.07 -9.55
N LEU A 59 2.65 6.09 -9.39
CA LEU A 59 3.37 7.21 -8.80
C LEU A 59 3.99 8.05 -9.92
N GLY A 60 3.50 9.27 -10.08
CA GLY A 60 4.01 10.19 -11.08
C GLY A 60 5.40 10.74 -10.77
N PRO A 61 6.02 11.50 -11.71
CA PRO A 61 7.39 11.98 -11.52
C PRO A 61 7.56 12.89 -10.30
N ASN A 62 6.49 13.59 -9.93
CA ASN A 62 6.53 14.54 -8.82
C ASN A 62 6.13 13.94 -7.47
N TYR A 63 5.76 12.67 -7.45
CA TYR A 63 5.42 12.00 -6.20
C TYR A 63 6.71 11.66 -5.44
N LYS A 64 6.89 12.27 -4.26
CA LYS A 64 8.14 12.16 -3.49
C LYS A 64 8.01 11.37 -2.19
N ALA A 65 6.80 11.05 -1.76
CA ALA A 65 6.59 10.38 -0.47
C ALA A 65 7.11 8.95 -0.44
N ALA A 66 7.10 8.26 -1.58
CA ALA A 66 7.63 6.90 -1.68
C ALA A 66 8.02 6.59 -3.13
N GLY A 67 8.90 5.64 -3.31
CA GLY A 67 9.22 5.04 -4.60
C GLY A 67 8.43 3.74 -4.81
N PRO A 68 8.76 2.97 -5.85
CA PRO A 68 8.12 1.69 -6.11
C PRO A 68 8.22 0.74 -4.92
N HIS A 69 7.14 0.03 -4.64
CA HIS A 69 7.05 -0.90 -3.52
C HIS A 69 5.85 -1.82 -3.70
N PHE A 70 5.72 -2.81 -2.84
CA PHE A 70 4.48 -3.56 -2.69
C PHE A 70 3.98 -3.40 -1.25
N ALA A 71 2.70 -3.71 -1.01
CA ALA A 71 2.10 -3.45 0.29
C ALA A 71 1.30 -4.65 0.79
N PHE A 72 1.46 -4.92 2.08
CA PHE A 72 0.56 -5.80 2.82
C PHE A 72 -0.52 -4.95 3.45
N HIS A 73 -1.78 -5.40 3.35
CA HIS A 73 -2.92 -4.67 3.90
C HIS A 73 -3.39 -5.34 5.19
N PHE A 74 -3.80 -4.49 6.13
CA PHE A 74 -4.32 -4.88 7.45
C PHE A 74 -5.75 -4.34 7.54
N ARG A 75 -6.66 -5.11 8.14
CA ARG A 75 -8.03 -4.65 8.40
C ARG A 75 -8.18 -3.98 9.75
N ASP A 76 -7.20 -4.14 10.63
CA ASP A 76 -7.20 -3.57 11.97
C ASP A 76 -6.13 -2.50 12.07
N ARG A 77 -6.55 -1.26 12.38
CA ARG A 77 -5.63 -0.13 12.52
C ARG A 77 -4.56 -0.42 13.58
N THR A 78 -4.95 -1.03 14.70
CA THR A 78 -3.99 -1.36 15.76
C THR A 78 -3.01 -2.44 15.33
N GLY A 79 -3.38 -3.28 14.37
CA GLY A 79 -2.49 -4.30 13.82
C GLY A 79 -1.24 -3.71 13.18
N VAL A 80 -1.38 -2.54 12.57
CA VAL A 80 -0.23 -1.83 11.97
C VAL A 80 0.75 -1.42 13.07
N ASP A 81 0.27 -0.86 14.17
CA ASP A 81 1.13 -0.47 15.30
C ASP A 81 1.80 -1.67 15.96
N VAL A 82 1.04 -2.76 16.12
CA VAL A 82 1.56 -3.98 16.74
C VAL A 82 2.71 -4.57 15.92
N ILE A 83 2.52 -4.70 14.61
CA ILE A 83 3.59 -5.26 13.77
C ILE A 83 4.79 -4.30 13.68
N HIS A 84 4.52 -2.99 13.65
CA HIS A 84 5.59 -1.98 13.68
C HIS A 84 6.48 -2.17 14.91
N ASP A 85 5.87 -2.23 16.09
CA ASP A 85 6.62 -2.33 17.34
C ASP A 85 7.34 -3.67 17.47
N ARG A 86 6.70 -4.75 16.99
CA ARG A 86 7.31 -6.08 16.98
C ARG A 86 8.56 -6.13 16.12
N LEU A 87 8.48 -5.59 14.90
CA LEU A 87 9.63 -5.55 13.99
C LEU A 87 10.75 -4.69 14.56
N LYS A 88 10.40 -3.53 15.12
CA LYS A 88 11.37 -2.66 15.77
C LYS A 88 12.09 -3.37 16.91
N ALA A 89 11.35 -4.10 17.75
CA ALA A 89 11.92 -4.86 18.86
C ALA A 89 12.84 -5.98 18.38
N GLN A 90 12.63 -6.49 17.18
CA GLN A 90 13.48 -7.51 16.56
C GLN A 90 14.70 -6.93 15.86
N GLY A 91 14.89 -5.61 15.93
CA GLY A 91 16.02 -4.93 15.31
C GLY A 91 15.83 -4.57 13.85
N VAL A 92 14.62 -4.72 13.31
CA VAL A 92 14.32 -4.29 11.94
C VAL A 92 14.16 -2.77 11.91
N HIS A 93 14.81 -2.13 10.93
CA HIS A 93 14.64 -0.69 10.74
C HIS A 93 13.30 -0.43 10.09
N VAL A 94 12.40 0.26 10.79
CA VAL A 94 11.06 0.59 10.32
C VAL A 94 10.85 2.09 10.34
N GLY A 95 10.13 2.61 9.35
CA GLY A 95 9.70 4.00 9.34
C GLY A 95 8.60 4.25 10.38
N ALA A 96 8.32 5.51 10.64
CA ALA A 96 7.24 5.90 11.53
C ALA A 96 5.88 5.58 10.91
N VAL A 97 4.91 5.24 11.74
CA VAL A 97 3.53 5.06 11.28
C VAL A 97 2.90 6.43 11.03
N HIS A 98 2.31 6.61 9.87
CA HIS A 98 1.62 7.83 9.48
C HIS A 98 0.17 7.54 9.14
N ASP A 99 -0.74 8.39 9.65
CA ASP A 99 -2.14 8.41 9.21
C ASP A 99 -2.23 9.28 7.96
N HIS A 100 -2.93 8.77 6.94
CA HIS A 100 -3.08 9.46 5.67
C HIS A 100 -4.44 10.15 5.57
N ARG A 101 -4.55 11.14 4.67
CA ARG A 101 -5.77 11.92 4.50
C ARG A 101 -6.98 11.10 4.07
N ASP A 102 -6.73 9.98 3.39
CA ASP A 102 -7.78 9.10 2.88
C ASP A 102 -8.30 8.11 3.94
N GLY A 103 -7.82 8.17 5.18
CA GLY A 103 -8.23 7.25 6.23
C GLY A 103 -7.39 6.00 6.35
N THR A 104 -6.45 5.78 5.44
CA THR A 104 -5.46 4.71 5.59
C THR A 104 -4.37 5.14 6.55
N ALA A 105 -3.53 4.19 6.97
CA ALA A 105 -2.37 4.46 7.80
C ALA A 105 -1.29 3.44 7.48
N SER A 106 -0.03 3.86 7.47
CA SER A 106 1.02 2.93 7.06
C SER A 106 2.39 3.30 7.59
N PHE A 107 3.31 2.34 7.46
CA PHE A 107 4.74 2.58 7.58
C PHE A 107 5.47 1.78 6.51
N TYR A 108 6.68 2.23 6.20
CA TYR A 108 7.53 1.59 5.19
C TYR A 108 8.72 0.92 5.85
N LEU A 109 9.20 -0.14 5.22
CA LEU A 109 10.42 -0.82 5.62
C LEU A 109 11.02 -1.51 4.39
N LYS A 110 12.25 -2.00 4.56
CA LYS A 110 12.89 -2.86 3.56
C LYS A 110 12.92 -4.29 4.08
N ASP A 111 12.78 -5.24 3.17
CA ASP A 111 13.06 -6.63 3.48
C ASP A 111 14.59 -6.85 3.59
N PRO A 112 15.07 -8.04 3.97
CA PRO A 112 16.51 -8.28 4.10
C PRO A 112 17.32 -8.08 2.82
N GLU A 113 16.67 -8.13 1.65
CA GLU A 113 17.33 -7.97 0.35
C GLU A 113 17.21 -6.55 -0.21
N GLY A 114 16.63 -5.64 0.57
CA GLY A 114 16.54 -4.23 0.17
C GLY A 114 15.29 -3.86 -0.61
N ASN A 115 14.32 -4.75 -0.71
CA ASN A 115 13.06 -4.43 -1.40
C ASN A 115 12.15 -3.62 -0.49
N TRP A 116 11.61 -2.52 -1.01
CA TRP A 116 10.69 -1.67 -0.26
C TRP A 116 9.31 -2.28 -0.17
N LEU A 117 8.73 -2.23 1.01
CA LEU A 117 7.35 -2.64 1.24
C LEU A 117 6.67 -1.71 2.25
N GLU A 118 5.35 -1.75 2.21
CA GLU A 118 4.49 -0.93 3.05
C GLU A 118 3.55 -1.84 3.84
N MET A 119 3.33 -1.50 5.11
CA MET A 119 2.29 -2.11 5.96
C MET A 119 1.17 -1.10 6.06
N LEU A 120 0.02 -1.39 5.45
CA LEU A 120 -1.06 -0.42 5.27
C LEU A 120 -2.36 -0.88 5.93
N TYR A 121 -2.95 0.01 6.73
CA TYR A 121 -4.31 -0.20 7.22
C TYR A 121 -5.32 0.14 6.12
N GLU A 122 -6.17 -0.82 5.80
CA GLU A 122 -7.27 -0.66 4.86
C GLU A 122 -8.56 -0.50 5.67
N PRO A 123 -9.21 0.68 5.63
CA PRO A 123 -10.42 0.91 6.45
C PRO A 123 -11.59 0.07 5.97
N PRO A 124 -12.66 -0.05 6.79
CA PRO A 124 -13.88 -0.75 6.39
C PRO A 124 -14.41 -0.21 5.06
N GLY A 125 -14.80 -1.12 4.16
CA GLY A 125 -15.23 -0.74 2.81
C GLY A 125 -14.09 -0.66 1.80
N GLY A 126 -12.83 -0.80 2.27
CA GLY A 126 -11.66 -0.82 1.40
C GLY A 126 -10.96 0.54 1.28
N ILE A 127 -10.05 0.64 0.33
CA ILE A 127 -9.34 1.89 0.05
C ILE A 127 -10.36 2.93 -0.40
N PRO A 128 -10.38 4.13 0.22
CA PRO A 128 -11.35 5.16 -0.11
C PRO A 128 -11.26 5.63 -1.55
N SER A 129 -12.41 5.99 -2.12
CA SER A 129 -12.51 6.46 -3.49
C SER A 129 -12.83 7.96 -3.51
N ASN A 130 -12.21 8.69 -4.44
CA ASN A 130 -12.58 10.07 -4.77
C ASN A 130 -13.07 10.21 -6.20
N CYS A 131 -13.40 9.07 -6.82
CA CYS A 131 -13.92 9.03 -8.19
C CYS A 131 -15.43 8.82 -8.23
#